data_06bed5512d73207c4a4a2e33e28c5162
#
_entry.id   06bed5512d73207c4a4a2e33e28c5162
#
_cell.length_a   1.000
_cell.length_b   1.000
_cell.length_c   1.000
_cell.angle_alpha   90.00
_cell.angle_beta   90.00
_cell.angle_gamma   90.00
#
_symmetry.space_group_name_H-M   'P 1'
#
loop_
_entity.id
_entity.type
_entity.pdbx_description
1 polymer ?
#
loop_
_entity_poly.entity_id
_entity_poly.type
_entity_poly.pdbx_seq_one_letter_code
_entity_poly.pdbx_strand_id
1 'polypeptide(L)'
;MAGWRILGMWLLLVVALPAAAAVPEMPRFRELGPADGLPATTVPAVARDHEGFLWAATWDGLARHDGVGFRVWRHDPDDPASLPGNMLQALYVDGRNRVWVAAEGAGASVMDPGRSGFRHFRMAEHREMESEEVFAIAGHGEEVWLGTYGGGLYRIDASDRVRRLRATGEDVNEVLDRAILALSFDPGGGGMLVATLQGLVRGRGERFERLERLPLPGEQPWATVV
;
A
#
# COMPACT_ATOMS: atom_id res chain seq x y z
N MET A 1 34.79 30.93 -77.34
CA MET A 1 33.96 31.75 -76.49
C MET A 1 33.36 30.76 -75.45
N ALA A 2 34.03 30.67 -74.30
CA ALA A 2 33.65 29.70 -73.24
C ALA A 2 33.16 30.48 -72.05
N GLY A 3 31.87 30.30 -71.70
CA GLY A 3 31.25 30.92 -70.55
C GLY A 3 31.32 29.99 -69.30
N TRP A 4 32.05 30.42 -68.28
CA TRP A 4 32.10 29.75 -67.00
C TRP A 4 30.89 30.08 -66.16
N ARG A 5 30.12 29.02 -65.82
CA ARG A 5 29.02 29.13 -64.83
C ARG A 5 29.61 28.72 -63.47
N ILE A 6 29.74 29.68 -62.55
CA ILE A 6 30.14 29.46 -61.18
C ILE A 6 28.87 29.01 -60.42
N LEU A 7 28.83 27.74 -60.01
CA LEU A 7 27.82 27.24 -59.06
C LEU A 7 28.26 27.64 -57.64
N GLY A 8 27.56 28.58 -57.04
CA GLY A 8 27.70 28.95 -55.64
C GLY A 8 27.04 27.88 -54.74
N MET A 9 27.85 27.12 -54.00
CA MET A 9 27.43 26.16 -53.01
C MET A 9 27.21 26.90 -51.70
N TRP A 10 25.93 27.11 -51.33
CA TRP A 10 25.55 27.65 -50.02
C TRP A 10 25.70 26.54 -48.98
N LEU A 11 26.69 26.64 -48.11
CA LEU A 11 26.89 25.78 -46.95
C LEU A 11 25.94 26.26 -45.84
N LEU A 12 24.84 25.58 -45.63
CA LEU A 12 23.92 25.81 -44.49
C LEU A 12 24.59 25.31 -43.21
N LEU A 13 25.16 26.24 -42.44
CA LEU A 13 25.68 25.96 -41.11
C LEU A 13 24.50 25.80 -40.15
N VAL A 14 24.11 24.57 -39.84
CA VAL A 14 23.13 24.27 -38.79
C VAL A 14 23.83 24.41 -37.44
N VAL A 15 23.66 25.55 -36.79
CA VAL A 15 24.08 25.76 -35.42
C VAL A 15 23.10 25.00 -34.54
N ALA A 16 23.51 23.82 -34.06
CA ALA A 16 22.78 23.11 -33.01
C ALA A 16 22.88 23.91 -31.70
N LEU A 17 21.86 24.66 -31.38
CA LEU A 17 21.71 25.26 -30.05
C LEU A 17 21.60 24.13 -29.02
N PRO A 18 22.45 24.13 -27.97
CA PRO A 18 22.24 23.17 -26.88
C PRO A 18 20.85 23.39 -26.30
N ALA A 19 20.01 22.36 -26.31
CA ALA A 19 18.78 22.37 -25.57
C ALA A 19 19.13 22.66 -24.10
N ALA A 20 18.75 23.82 -23.61
CA ALA A 20 18.91 24.14 -22.20
C ALA A 20 18.14 23.04 -21.43
N ALA A 21 18.88 22.22 -20.69
CA ALA A 21 18.27 21.26 -19.78
C ALA A 21 17.36 22.06 -18.84
N ALA A 22 16.06 21.81 -18.93
CA ALA A 22 15.11 22.44 -18.03
C ALA A 22 15.55 22.13 -16.61
N VAL A 23 15.81 23.16 -15.83
CA VAL A 23 16.08 23.01 -14.39
C VAL A 23 14.85 22.31 -13.81
N PRO A 24 14.98 21.17 -13.12
CA PRO A 24 13.83 20.50 -12.55
C PRO A 24 13.05 21.50 -11.68
N GLU A 25 11.77 21.70 -11.97
CA GLU A 25 10.93 22.52 -11.10
C GLU A 25 11.02 21.93 -9.70
N MET A 26 11.43 22.73 -8.72
CA MET A 26 11.40 22.30 -7.32
C MET A 26 9.95 21.99 -6.96
N PRO A 27 9.65 20.78 -6.47
CA PRO A 27 8.29 20.41 -6.11
C PRO A 27 7.76 21.39 -5.05
N ARG A 28 6.59 21.97 -5.31
CA ARG A 28 5.89 22.80 -4.32
C ARG A 28 5.04 21.87 -3.46
N PHE A 29 5.36 21.81 -2.17
CA PHE A 29 4.56 21.06 -1.20
C PHE A 29 3.49 21.97 -0.60
N ARG A 30 2.29 21.42 -0.45
CA ARG A 30 1.22 21.98 0.36
C ARG A 30 1.01 21.04 1.54
N GLU A 31 1.08 21.58 2.74
CA GLU A 31 0.73 20.86 3.96
C GLU A 31 -0.79 20.87 4.11
N LEU A 32 -1.35 19.70 4.44
CA LEU A 32 -2.75 19.52 4.81
C LEU A 32 -2.78 19.05 6.28
N GLY A 33 -3.42 19.83 7.13
CA GLY A 33 -3.45 19.58 8.56
C GLY A 33 -4.85 19.73 9.17
N PRO A 34 -4.93 19.78 10.50
CA PRO A 34 -6.21 19.95 11.21
C PRO A 34 -6.97 21.24 10.81
N ALA A 35 -6.25 22.30 10.42
CA ALA A 35 -6.87 23.53 9.91
C ALA A 35 -7.61 23.32 8.57
N ASP A 36 -7.23 22.31 7.80
CA ASP A 36 -7.90 21.91 6.55
C ASP A 36 -8.98 20.85 6.78
N GLY A 37 -9.18 20.38 8.03
CA GLY A 37 -10.18 19.38 8.41
C GLY A 37 -9.64 17.95 8.56
N LEU A 38 -8.31 17.74 8.51
CA LEU A 38 -7.71 16.44 8.85
C LEU A 38 -7.94 16.14 10.35
N PRO A 39 -8.45 14.94 10.74
CA PRO A 39 -8.88 14.70 12.13
C PRO A 39 -7.74 14.61 13.14
N ALA A 40 -6.53 14.23 12.71
CA ALA A 40 -5.35 14.19 13.57
C ALA A 40 -4.08 14.49 12.78
N THR A 41 -3.02 14.89 13.48
CA THR A 41 -1.69 15.15 12.89
C THR A 41 -0.89 13.88 12.64
N THR A 42 -1.20 12.79 13.37
CA THR A 42 -0.56 11.48 13.14
C THR A 42 -1.31 10.74 12.05
N VAL A 43 -0.62 10.49 10.94
CA VAL A 43 -1.13 9.83 9.74
C VAL A 43 -0.23 8.63 9.41
N PRO A 44 -0.50 7.44 9.96
CA PRO A 44 0.32 6.25 9.72
C PRO A 44 0.29 5.77 8.27
N ALA A 45 -0.81 5.97 7.55
CA ALA A 45 -0.93 5.50 6.18
C ALA A 45 -1.80 6.42 5.32
N VAL A 46 -1.44 6.47 4.03
CA VAL A 46 -2.21 7.15 2.98
C VAL A 46 -2.40 6.23 1.80
N ALA A 47 -3.52 6.36 1.11
CA ALA A 47 -3.80 5.64 -0.13
C ALA A 47 -4.61 6.53 -1.09
N ARG A 48 -4.57 6.19 -2.36
CA ARG A 48 -5.41 6.81 -3.38
C ARG A 48 -6.38 5.77 -3.91
N ASP A 49 -7.67 6.12 -4.01
CA ASP A 49 -8.66 5.23 -4.60
C ASP A 49 -8.70 5.38 -6.14
N HIS A 50 -9.49 4.51 -6.80
CA HIS A 50 -9.58 4.47 -8.26
C HIS A 50 -10.29 5.71 -8.85
N GLU A 51 -11.03 6.45 -8.03
CA GLU A 51 -11.69 7.72 -8.41
C GLU A 51 -10.74 8.91 -8.26
N GLY A 52 -9.57 8.68 -7.64
CA GLY A 52 -8.53 9.68 -7.45
C GLY A 52 -8.56 10.39 -6.11
N PHE A 53 -9.49 10.06 -5.20
CA PHE A 53 -9.53 10.63 -3.87
C PHE A 53 -8.36 10.15 -3.01
N LEU A 54 -7.83 11.04 -2.19
CA LEU A 54 -6.80 10.72 -1.22
C LEU A 54 -7.43 10.29 0.10
N TRP A 55 -7.04 9.13 0.59
CA TRP A 55 -7.44 8.60 1.89
C TRP A 55 -6.28 8.68 2.87
N ALA A 56 -6.59 9.00 4.11
CA ALA A 56 -5.63 9.06 5.21
C ALA A 56 -6.18 8.29 6.42
N ALA A 57 -5.47 7.25 6.84
CA ALA A 57 -5.66 6.64 8.14
C ALA A 57 -5.01 7.55 9.18
N THR A 58 -5.74 7.91 10.20
CA THR A 58 -5.23 8.78 11.27
C THR A 58 -5.47 8.18 12.64
N TRP A 59 -4.89 8.76 13.68
CA TRP A 59 -5.18 8.33 15.06
C TRP A 59 -6.54 8.80 15.59
N ASP A 60 -7.31 9.56 14.79
CA ASP A 60 -8.67 9.97 15.13
C ASP A 60 -9.66 9.74 13.98
N GLY A 61 -9.54 8.58 13.32
CA GLY A 61 -10.45 8.13 12.29
C GLY A 61 -9.86 8.10 10.88
N LEU A 62 -10.71 7.76 9.93
CA LEU A 62 -10.41 7.69 8.51
C LEU A 62 -10.87 8.97 7.82
N ALA A 63 -9.99 9.61 7.08
CA ALA A 63 -10.28 10.81 6.33
C ALA A 63 -10.15 10.59 4.83
N ARG A 64 -11.04 11.20 4.03
CA ARG A 64 -10.95 11.27 2.57
C ARG A 64 -10.95 12.72 2.11
N HIS A 65 -9.93 13.09 1.35
CA HIS A 65 -9.79 14.40 0.73
C HIS A 65 -10.27 14.36 -0.72
N ASP A 66 -11.14 15.30 -1.11
CA ASP A 66 -11.73 15.38 -2.45
C ASP A 66 -11.11 16.50 -3.33
N GLY A 67 -10.01 17.09 -2.87
CA GLY A 67 -9.36 18.24 -3.50
C GLY A 67 -9.75 19.58 -2.85
N VAL A 68 -10.83 19.64 -2.09
CA VAL A 68 -11.34 20.85 -1.41
C VAL A 68 -11.30 20.70 0.11
N GLY A 69 -11.77 19.57 0.65
CA GLY A 69 -11.87 19.35 2.08
C GLY A 69 -11.84 17.87 2.46
N PHE A 70 -11.99 17.61 3.75
CA PHE A 70 -11.99 16.27 4.29
C PHE A 70 -13.40 15.81 4.69
N ARG A 71 -13.77 14.58 4.29
CA ARG A 71 -14.83 13.80 4.91
C ARG A 71 -14.20 12.81 5.88
N VAL A 72 -14.76 12.72 7.10
CA VAL A 72 -14.18 11.91 8.18
C VAL A 72 -15.19 10.85 8.64
N TRP A 73 -14.71 9.64 8.88
CA TRP A 73 -15.41 8.54 9.51
C TRP A 73 -14.75 8.24 10.85
N ARG A 74 -15.55 8.04 11.88
CA ARG A 74 -15.12 7.70 13.25
C ARG A 74 -15.89 6.49 13.78
N HIS A 75 -15.37 5.96 14.86
CA HIS A 75 -16.09 4.97 15.67
C HIS A 75 -17.33 5.61 16.30
N ASP A 76 -18.45 4.89 16.18
CA ASP A 76 -19.71 5.19 16.86
C ASP A 76 -20.16 3.92 17.58
N PRO A 77 -20.21 3.90 18.93
CA PRO A 77 -20.58 2.70 19.68
C PRO A 77 -22.01 2.26 19.44
N ASP A 78 -22.88 3.14 18.95
CA ASP A 78 -24.28 2.85 18.65
C ASP A 78 -24.49 2.37 17.20
N ASP A 79 -23.47 2.48 16.34
CA ASP A 79 -23.49 2.01 14.94
C ASP A 79 -22.47 0.88 14.70
N PRO A 80 -22.92 -0.39 14.65
CA PRO A 80 -22.02 -1.52 14.38
C PRO A 80 -21.37 -1.51 12.99
N ALA A 81 -21.86 -0.67 12.07
CA ALA A 81 -21.26 -0.47 10.76
C ALA A 81 -20.29 0.72 10.72
N SER A 82 -20.03 1.38 11.84
CA SER A 82 -19.01 2.42 11.98
C SER A 82 -17.60 1.80 12.04
N LEU A 83 -16.54 2.63 12.12
CA LEU A 83 -15.19 2.13 12.41
C LEU A 83 -15.14 1.38 13.75
N PRO A 84 -14.36 0.29 13.87
CA PRO A 84 -14.25 -0.46 15.11
C PRO A 84 -13.45 0.29 16.19
N GLY A 85 -12.69 1.32 15.80
CA GLY A 85 -11.90 2.20 16.64
C GLY A 85 -11.34 3.37 15.83
N ASN A 86 -10.94 4.44 16.50
CA ASN A 86 -10.45 5.65 15.84
C ASN A 86 -8.95 5.62 15.53
N MET A 87 -8.15 4.89 16.31
CA MET A 87 -6.71 4.82 16.13
C MET A 87 -6.36 3.84 15.02
N LEU A 88 -6.21 4.37 13.80
CA LEU A 88 -5.93 3.56 12.61
C LEU A 88 -4.41 3.41 12.44
N GLN A 89 -3.98 2.21 12.02
CA GLN A 89 -2.57 1.86 11.82
C GLN A 89 -2.23 1.55 10.37
N ALA A 90 -3.16 0.97 9.61
CA ALA A 90 -2.94 0.59 8.23
C ALA A 90 -4.13 0.98 7.34
N LEU A 91 -3.85 1.18 6.06
CA LEU A 91 -4.81 1.56 5.04
C LEU A 91 -4.41 0.96 3.70
N TYR A 92 -5.36 0.39 2.99
CA TYR A 92 -5.17 -0.16 1.66
C TYR A 92 -6.43 0.01 0.80
N VAL A 93 -6.29 0.28 -0.48
CA VAL A 93 -7.39 0.27 -1.46
C VAL A 93 -7.18 -0.90 -2.40
N ASP A 94 -8.13 -1.82 -2.45
CA ASP A 94 -8.02 -3.04 -3.24
C ASP A 94 -8.50 -2.86 -4.71
N GLY A 95 -8.34 -3.92 -5.51
CA GLY A 95 -8.71 -3.95 -6.91
C GLY A 95 -10.20 -3.70 -7.20
N ARG A 96 -11.07 -3.81 -6.19
CA ARG A 96 -12.52 -3.49 -6.26
C ARG A 96 -12.85 -2.08 -5.79
N ASN A 97 -11.84 -1.25 -5.54
CA ASN A 97 -12.00 0.09 -4.96
C ASN A 97 -12.63 0.08 -3.55
N ARG A 98 -12.46 -1.02 -2.79
CA ARG A 98 -12.82 -1.10 -1.38
C ARG A 98 -11.70 -0.51 -0.54
N VAL A 99 -12.05 0.18 0.53
CA VAL A 99 -11.10 0.79 1.46
C VAL A 99 -10.95 -0.09 2.69
N TRP A 100 -9.77 -0.65 2.88
CA TRP A 100 -9.39 -1.48 4.00
C TRP A 100 -8.64 -0.66 5.02
N VAL A 101 -9.00 -0.80 6.28
CA VAL A 101 -8.32 -0.14 7.41
C VAL A 101 -8.08 -1.15 8.53
N ALA A 102 -7.01 -0.92 9.30
CA ALA A 102 -6.78 -1.60 10.56
C ALA A 102 -6.85 -0.59 11.70
N ALA A 103 -7.62 -0.91 12.73
CA ALA A 103 -7.66 -0.13 13.96
C ALA A 103 -6.95 -0.90 15.09
N GLU A 104 -6.27 -0.18 15.97
CA GLU A 104 -5.51 -0.74 17.08
C GLU A 104 -6.40 -1.65 17.94
N GLY A 105 -5.98 -2.91 18.15
CA GLY A 105 -6.71 -3.91 18.95
C GLY A 105 -8.09 -4.29 18.46
N ALA A 106 -8.45 -3.95 17.19
CA ALA A 106 -9.82 -4.12 16.69
C ALA A 106 -9.88 -4.78 15.29
N GLY A 107 -8.79 -5.43 14.87
CA GLY A 107 -8.70 -6.15 13.62
C GLY A 107 -8.68 -5.26 12.39
N ALA A 108 -9.14 -5.80 11.27
CA ALA A 108 -9.29 -5.07 10.02
C ALA A 108 -10.77 -4.83 9.68
N SER A 109 -11.01 -3.81 8.89
CA SER A 109 -12.36 -3.50 8.40
C SER A 109 -12.31 -3.06 6.94
N VAL A 110 -13.37 -3.33 6.21
CA VAL A 110 -13.51 -2.95 4.80
C VAL A 110 -14.77 -2.13 4.60
N MET A 111 -14.62 -1.06 3.84
CA MET A 111 -15.71 -0.23 3.35
C MET A 111 -15.86 -0.46 1.84
N ASP A 112 -17.06 -0.84 1.42
CA ASP A 112 -17.39 -1.03 0.00
C ASP A 112 -17.41 0.30 -0.78
N PRO A 113 -17.34 0.28 -2.12
CA PRO A 113 -17.36 1.51 -2.94
C PRO A 113 -18.57 2.41 -2.69
N GLY A 114 -19.70 1.84 -2.26
CA GLY A 114 -20.89 2.60 -1.88
C GLY A 114 -20.74 3.48 -0.64
N ARG A 115 -19.65 3.30 0.12
CA ARG A 115 -19.28 4.11 1.31
C ARG A 115 -20.39 4.18 2.38
N SER A 116 -21.19 3.12 2.50
CA SER A 116 -22.36 3.07 3.40
C SER A 116 -22.02 2.63 4.81
N GLY A 117 -20.87 1.96 5.03
CA GLY A 117 -20.44 1.47 6.34
C GLY A 117 -19.27 0.51 6.22
N PHE A 118 -18.85 -0.03 7.34
CA PHE A 118 -17.74 -0.97 7.45
C PHE A 118 -18.24 -2.38 7.78
N ARG A 119 -17.57 -3.36 7.23
CA ARG A 119 -17.68 -4.76 7.61
C ARG A 119 -16.34 -5.16 8.24
N HIS A 120 -16.39 -5.91 9.33
CA HIS A 120 -15.24 -6.19 10.17
C HIS A 120 -14.68 -7.59 9.95
N PHE A 121 -13.37 -7.71 10.17
CA PHE A 121 -12.60 -8.95 10.18
C PHE A 121 -11.89 -9.03 11.52
N ARG A 122 -12.52 -9.70 12.48
CA ARG A 122 -12.07 -9.85 13.87
C ARG A 122 -12.12 -11.32 14.28
N MET A 123 -11.49 -11.67 15.38
CA MET A 123 -11.50 -13.04 15.93
C MET A 123 -12.90 -13.53 16.24
N ALA A 124 -13.82 -12.62 16.61
CA ALA A 124 -15.21 -12.97 16.89
C ALA A 124 -15.96 -13.47 15.65
N GLU A 125 -15.64 -12.93 14.46
CA GLU A 125 -16.27 -13.30 13.19
C GLU A 125 -15.47 -14.36 12.43
N HIS A 126 -14.15 -14.43 12.67
CA HIS A 126 -13.21 -15.30 11.93
C HIS A 126 -12.30 -16.08 12.87
N ARG A 127 -12.66 -17.33 13.14
CA ARG A 127 -11.94 -18.23 14.08
C ARG A 127 -10.51 -18.57 13.62
N GLU A 128 -10.20 -18.35 12.35
CA GLU A 128 -8.88 -18.51 11.78
C GLU A 128 -7.91 -17.41 12.25
N MET A 129 -8.43 -16.29 12.74
CA MET A 129 -7.63 -15.20 13.29
C MET A 129 -7.26 -15.47 14.75
N GLU A 130 -5.97 -15.32 15.05
CA GLU A 130 -5.40 -15.50 16.39
C GLU A 130 -4.94 -14.16 17.00
N SER A 131 -5.07 -13.05 16.25
CA SER A 131 -4.75 -11.70 16.73
C SER A 131 -5.58 -10.65 16.00
N GLU A 132 -5.98 -9.63 16.71
CA GLU A 132 -6.65 -8.43 16.20
C GLU A 132 -5.68 -7.24 16.06
N GLU A 133 -4.41 -7.41 16.42
CA GLU A 133 -3.36 -6.43 16.24
C GLU A 133 -2.84 -6.44 14.79
N VAL A 134 -3.58 -5.80 13.88
CA VAL A 134 -3.23 -5.74 12.46
C VAL A 134 -2.39 -4.49 12.19
N PHE A 135 -1.12 -4.69 11.81
CA PHE A 135 -0.17 -3.61 11.51
C PHE A 135 0.02 -3.33 10.02
N ALA A 136 -0.24 -4.31 9.19
CA ALA A 136 -0.03 -4.19 7.75
C ALA A 136 -1.21 -4.73 6.96
N ILE A 137 -1.64 -3.99 5.96
CA ILE A 137 -2.62 -4.41 4.95
C ILE A 137 -2.02 -4.14 3.59
N ALA A 138 -2.00 -5.14 2.73
CA ALA A 138 -1.60 -5.02 1.33
C ALA A 138 -2.36 -6.04 0.49
N GLY A 139 -2.26 -5.96 -0.82
CA GLY A 139 -2.92 -6.94 -1.67
C GLY A 139 -2.49 -6.88 -3.12
N HIS A 140 -3.00 -7.82 -3.88
CA HIS A 140 -2.85 -7.87 -5.32
C HIS A 140 -4.17 -8.34 -5.96
N GLY A 141 -4.67 -7.58 -6.94
CA GLY A 141 -5.98 -7.84 -7.53
C GLY A 141 -7.10 -7.70 -6.50
N GLU A 142 -7.84 -8.78 -6.28
CA GLU A 142 -8.95 -8.84 -5.33
C GLU A 142 -8.58 -9.51 -4.00
N GLU A 143 -7.36 -10.01 -3.87
CA GLU A 143 -6.86 -10.63 -2.65
C GLU A 143 -6.23 -9.59 -1.74
N VAL A 144 -6.57 -9.67 -0.45
CA VAL A 144 -6.04 -8.79 0.59
C VAL A 144 -5.32 -9.62 1.64
N TRP A 145 -4.22 -9.09 2.14
CA TRP A 145 -3.36 -9.76 3.09
C TRP A 145 -3.20 -8.89 4.34
N LEU A 146 -3.33 -9.52 5.49
CA LEU A 146 -3.21 -8.89 6.79
C LEU A 146 -1.98 -9.43 7.51
N GLY A 147 -1.10 -8.54 7.90
CA GLY A 147 0.04 -8.83 8.75
C GLY A 147 -0.26 -8.40 10.19
N THR A 148 -0.10 -9.32 11.14
CA THR A 148 -0.47 -9.09 12.53
C THR A 148 0.72 -9.15 13.49
N TYR A 149 0.52 -8.65 14.69
CA TYR A 149 1.40 -8.89 15.82
C TYR A 149 0.92 -10.14 16.57
N GLY A 150 1.72 -11.19 16.59
CA GLY A 150 1.45 -12.41 17.33
C GLY A 150 0.49 -13.42 16.68
N GLY A 151 -0.19 -13.05 15.59
CA GLY A 151 -1.16 -13.93 14.92
C GLY A 151 -0.72 -14.46 13.56
N GLY A 152 0.36 -13.93 13.00
CA GLY A 152 0.87 -14.34 11.70
C GLY A 152 0.29 -13.56 10.52
N LEU A 153 0.29 -14.22 9.36
CA LEU A 153 -0.11 -13.69 8.07
C LEU A 153 -1.43 -14.31 7.63
N TYR A 154 -2.40 -13.49 7.26
CA TYR A 154 -3.70 -13.92 6.78
C TYR A 154 -3.92 -13.46 5.34
N ARG A 155 -4.60 -14.30 4.56
CA ARG A 155 -5.11 -13.95 3.23
C ARG A 155 -6.63 -13.94 3.27
N ILE A 156 -7.22 -12.89 2.71
CA ILE A 156 -8.65 -12.73 2.46
C ILE A 156 -8.85 -12.86 0.95
N ASP A 157 -9.57 -13.87 0.52
CA ASP A 157 -9.81 -14.13 -0.90
C ASP A 157 -10.95 -13.25 -1.47
N ALA A 158 -11.18 -13.35 -2.78
CA ALA A 158 -12.24 -12.63 -3.49
C ALA A 158 -13.66 -12.89 -2.94
N SER A 159 -13.86 -13.99 -2.21
CA SER A 159 -15.12 -14.35 -1.52
C SER A 159 -15.14 -13.93 -0.06
N ASP A 160 -14.17 -13.10 0.36
CA ASP A 160 -13.98 -12.61 1.73
C ASP A 160 -13.75 -13.72 2.78
N ARG A 161 -13.22 -14.87 2.35
CA ARG A 161 -12.83 -15.94 3.26
C ARG A 161 -11.43 -15.67 3.79
N VAL A 162 -11.30 -15.71 5.10
CA VAL A 162 -10.03 -15.57 5.81
C VAL A 162 -9.33 -16.91 5.87
N ARG A 163 -8.03 -16.93 5.56
CA ARG A 163 -7.16 -18.09 5.73
C ARG A 163 -5.84 -17.64 6.34
N ARG A 164 -5.46 -18.25 7.46
CA ARG A 164 -4.12 -18.09 7.98
C ARG A 164 -3.13 -18.81 7.07
N LEU A 165 -2.03 -18.17 6.78
CA LEU A 165 -0.96 -18.74 5.96
C LEU A 165 0.16 -19.27 6.85
N ARG A 166 0.66 -20.44 6.47
CA ARG A 166 1.81 -21.06 7.10
C ARG A 166 2.82 -21.43 6.04
N ALA A 167 4.08 -21.12 6.32
CA ALA A 167 5.20 -21.58 5.50
C ALA A 167 5.44 -23.09 5.73
N THR A 168 6.12 -23.70 4.78
CA THR A 168 6.53 -25.11 4.91
C THR A 168 7.70 -25.31 5.89
N GLY A 169 8.42 -24.25 6.27
CA GLY A 169 9.54 -24.25 7.24
C GLY A 169 9.10 -23.75 8.61
N GLU A 170 9.49 -24.43 9.68
CA GLU A 170 9.17 -24.01 11.06
C GLU A 170 9.84 -22.69 11.42
N ASP A 171 11.09 -22.49 11.01
CA ASP A 171 11.87 -21.27 11.22
C ASP A 171 11.22 -20.03 10.61
N VAL A 172 10.62 -20.18 9.42
CA VAL A 172 9.90 -19.09 8.75
C VAL A 172 8.58 -18.80 9.46
N ASN A 173 7.86 -19.84 9.92
CA ASN A 173 6.62 -19.65 10.68
C ASN A 173 6.89 -18.93 12.00
N GLU A 174 7.96 -19.26 12.72
CA GLU A 174 8.33 -18.55 13.94
C GLU A 174 8.51 -17.05 13.69
N VAL A 175 9.11 -16.66 12.57
CA VAL A 175 9.29 -15.25 12.18
C VAL A 175 7.95 -14.59 11.81
N LEU A 176 7.11 -15.27 11.04
CA LEU A 176 5.80 -14.76 10.62
C LEU A 176 4.82 -14.65 11.81
N ASP A 177 4.87 -15.57 12.76
CA ASP A 177 3.94 -15.62 13.89
C ASP A 177 4.23 -14.55 14.95
N ARG A 178 5.39 -13.83 14.89
CA ARG A 178 5.71 -12.82 15.91
C ARG A 178 5.13 -11.44 15.61
N ALA A 179 5.66 -10.75 14.63
CA ALA A 179 5.18 -9.41 14.30
C ALA A 179 5.49 -9.09 12.84
N ILE A 180 4.46 -8.86 12.07
CA ILE A 180 4.53 -8.40 10.69
C ILE A 180 4.23 -6.91 10.67
N LEU A 181 5.23 -6.11 10.27
CA LEU A 181 5.17 -4.66 10.31
C LEU A 181 4.80 -4.04 8.96
N ALA A 182 5.18 -4.69 7.86
CA ALA A 182 4.85 -4.22 6.53
C ALA A 182 4.76 -5.37 5.53
N LEU A 183 3.96 -5.16 4.51
CA LEU A 183 3.75 -6.05 3.37
C LEU A 183 3.95 -5.24 2.08
N SER A 184 4.65 -5.81 1.11
CA SER A 184 4.81 -5.22 -0.21
C SER A 184 4.72 -6.29 -1.27
N PHE A 185 3.91 -6.05 -2.30
CA PHE A 185 3.79 -6.94 -3.44
C PHE A 185 4.60 -6.45 -4.62
N ASP A 186 5.16 -7.41 -5.38
CA ASP A 186 5.67 -7.13 -6.71
C ASP A 186 4.55 -6.59 -7.60
N PRO A 187 4.74 -5.47 -8.30
CA PRO A 187 3.76 -4.92 -9.23
C PRO A 187 3.28 -5.92 -10.29
N GLY A 188 4.12 -6.89 -10.67
CA GLY A 188 3.77 -8.00 -11.56
C GLY A 188 2.99 -9.14 -10.89
N GLY A 189 2.72 -9.07 -9.59
CA GLY A 189 1.97 -10.10 -8.83
C GLY A 189 2.75 -11.39 -8.58
N GLY A 190 4.06 -11.42 -8.87
CA GLY A 190 4.88 -12.64 -8.80
C GLY A 190 5.39 -12.99 -7.40
N GLY A 191 5.28 -12.09 -6.44
CA GLY A 191 5.82 -12.31 -5.09
C GLY A 191 5.46 -11.20 -4.11
N MET A 192 5.83 -11.43 -2.85
CA MET A 192 5.67 -10.45 -1.78
C MET A 192 6.88 -10.41 -0.87
N LEU A 193 7.13 -9.27 -0.25
CA LEU A 193 8.03 -9.10 0.87
C LEU A 193 7.21 -8.86 2.13
N VAL A 194 7.61 -9.54 3.19
CA VAL A 194 7.04 -9.41 4.53
C VAL A 194 8.15 -8.89 5.43
N ALA A 195 8.00 -7.69 5.95
CA ALA A 195 8.91 -7.13 6.95
C ALA A 195 8.40 -7.49 8.34
N THR A 196 9.29 -8.09 9.13
CA THR A 196 9.01 -8.52 10.50
C THR A 196 10.03 -7.90 11.47
N LEU A 197 9.76 -8.00 12.78
CA LEU A 197 10.75 -7.59 13.78
C LEU A 197 12.05 -8.43 13.75
N GLN A 198 12.04 -9.59 13.09
CA GLN A 198 13.18 -10.52 13.05
C GLN A 198 13.85 -10.62 11.68
N GLY A 199 13.47 -9.74 10.75
CA GLY A 199 14.04 -9.68 9.41
C GLY A 199 13.00 -9.73 8.32
N LEU A 200 13.43 -10.04 7.10
CA LEU A 200 12.58 -10.10 5.92
C LEU A 200 12.28 -11.54 5.54
N VAL A 201 11.04 -11.73 5.11
CA VAL A 201 10.57 -12.98 4.50
C VAL A 201 10.08 -12.65 3.10
N ARG A 202 10.50 -13.47 2.13
CA ARG A 202 9.99 -13.41 0.76
C ARG A 202 8.96 -14.52 0.58
N GLY A 203 7.80 -14.17 0.02
CA GLY A 203 6.73 -15.11 -0.32
C GLY A 203 6.47 -15.16 -1.82
N ARG A 204 6.17 -16.34 -2.34
CA ARG A 204 5.66 -16.55 -3.70
C ARG A 204 4.59 -17.63 -3.66
N GLY A 205 3.34 -17.24 -3.88
CA GLY A 205 2.20 -18.12 -3.62
C GLY A 205 2.15 -18.54 -2.15
N GLU A 206 2.25 -19.83 -1.89
CA GLU A 206 2.26 -20.39 -0.52
C GLU A 206 3.69 -20.73 -0.02
N ARG A 207 4.70 -20.41 -0.82
CA ARG A 207 6.12 -20.63 -0.42
C ARG A 207 6.69 -19.38 0.19
N PHE A 208 7.29 -19.51 1.37
CA PHE A 208 7.93 -18.41 2.09
C PHE A 208 9.36 -18.84 2.45
N GLU A 209 10.28 -17.88 2.33
CA GLU A 209 11.66 -18.07 2.71
C GLU A 209 12.19 -16.85 3.47
N ARG A 210 13.01 -17.06 4.46
CA ARG A 210 13.69 -15.99 5.17
C ARG A 210 14.84 -15.46 4.31
N LEU A 211 14.95 -14.15 4.19
CA LEU A 211 16.06 -13.51 3.49
C LEU A 211 17.21 -13.28 4.48
N GLU A 212 18.39 -13.84 4.18
CA GLU A 212 19.60 -13.65 5.00
C GLU A 212 20.18 -12.24 4.82
N ARG A 213 19.91 -11.59 3.67
CA ARG A 213 20.35 -10.23 3.35
C ARG A 213 19.29 -9.48 2.57
N LEU A 214 19.34 -8.16 2.65
CA LEU A 214 18.54 -7.30 1.77
C LEU A 214 19.02 -7.44 0.32
N PRO A 215 18.11 -7.50 -0.66
CA PRO A 215 18.47 -7.43 -2.06
C PRO A 215 19.18 -6.11 -2.35
N LEU A 216 20.27 -6.17 -3.13
CA LEU A 216 21.00 -4.97 -3.54
C LEU A 216 20.21 -4.21 -4.63
N PRO A 217 20.43 -2.88 -4.79
CA PRO A 217 19.89 -2.12 -5.91
C PRO A 217 20.21 -2.79 -7.26
N GLY A 218 19.18 -3.09 -8.05
CA GLY A 218 19.30 -3.83 -9.31
C GLY A 218 19.10 -5.34 -9.21
N GLU A 219 19.17 -5.94 -8.03
CA GLU A 219 18.67 -7.29 -7.81
C GLU A 219 17.15 -7.27 -7.75
N GLN A 220 16.52 -8.12 -8.55
CA GLN A 220 15.06 -8.28 -8.51
C GLN A 220 14.73 -9.16 -7.29
N PRO A 221 14.21 -8.60 -6.18
CA PRO A 221 13.91 -9.39 -4.98
C PRO A 221 12.84 -10.47 -5.24
N TRP A 222 12.16 -10.35 -6.36
CA TRP A 222 11.08 -11.23 -6.80
C TRP A 222 11.55 -12.37 -7.71
N ALA A 223 12.76 -12.31 -8.27
CA ALA A 223 13.16 -13.14 -9.41
C ALA A 223 13.67 -14.55 -9.07
N THR A 224 13.90 -14.90 -7.82
CA THR A 224 14.57 -16.17 -7.49
C THR A 224 13.87 -16.94 -6.38
N VAL A 225 12.68 -17.44 -6.64
CA VAL A 225 12.14 -18.62 -5.96
C VAL A 225 11.80 -19.64 -7.04
N VAL A 226 12.71 -20.58 -7.25
CA VAL A 226 12.52 -21.75 -8.13
C VAL A 226 11.78 -22.84 -7.36
#